data_b5feb79187c18e4254d3c339ee001c2b
#
_entry.id   b5feb79187c18e4254d3c339ee001c2b
#
_cell.length_a   1.000
_cell.length_b   1.000
_cell.length_c   1.000
_cell.angle_alpha   90.00
_cell.angle_beta   90.00
_cell.angle_gamma   90.00
#
_symmetry.space_group_name_H-M   'P 1'
#
loop_
_entity.id
_entity.type
_entity.pdbx_description
1 polymer ?
#
loop_
_entity_poly.entity_id
_entity_poly.type
_entity_poly.pdbx_seq_one_letter_code
_entity_poly.pdbx_strand_id
1 'polypeptide(L)'
;MRQTYLVPVRETQAGTLVLRTGRLTSGERTGLAFTSEAALAATMGPFQRWIRLAEEPLRDMLTPLGVRCVRIDPRPASELSQLRAA
;
A
#
# COMPACT_ATOMS: atom_id res chain seq x y z
N MET A 1 -17.47 4.54 13.75
CA MET A 1 -17.13 4.76 12.35
C MET A 1 -15.84 4.07 11.99
N ARG A 2 -15.81 3.36 10.86
CA ARG A 2 -14.59 2.71 10.42
C ARG A 2 -13.66 3.71 9.77
N GLN A 3 -12.40 3.65 10.15
CA GLN A 3 -11.38 4.40 9.45
C GLN A 3 -11.05 3.71 8.13
N THR A 4 -10.94 4.51 7.07
CA THR A 4 -10.48 4.02 5.79
C THR A 4 -9.13 4.64 5.47
N TYR A 5 -8.39 3.94 4.60
CA TYR A 5 -7.06 4.36 4.19
C TYR A 5 -7.00 4.50 2.68
N LEU A 6 -6.08 5.33 2.22
CA LEU A 6 -5.72 5.39 0.82
C LEU A 6 -4.68 4.30 0.56
N VAL A 7 -5.01 3.39 -0.35
CA VAL A 7 -4.17 2.22 -0.63
C VAL A 7 -3.66 2.32 -2.06
N PRO A 8 -2.34 2.37 -2.26
CA PRO A 8 -1.80 2.56 -3.61
C PRO A 8 -2.03 1.33 -4.48
N VAL A 9 -2.40 1.58 -5.72
CA VAL A 9 -2.68 0.53 -6.70
C VAL A 9 -2.00 0.88 -8.02
N ARG A 10 -1.82 -0.13 -8.86
CA ARG A 10 -1.50 0.08 -10.26
C ARG A 10 -2.49 -0.67 -11.13
N GLU A 11 -2.68 -0.18 -12.33
CA GLU A 11 -3.55 -0.84 -13.30
C GLU A 11 -2.69 -1.74 -14.19
N THR A 12 -3.15 -2.98 -14.38
CA THR A 12 -2.50 -3.91 -15.30
C THR A 12 -2.92 -3.60 -16.74
N GLN A 13 -2.26 -4.22 -17.70
CA GLN A 13 -2.64 -4.07 -19.11
C GLN A 13 -4.05 -4.58 -19.37
N ALA A 14 -4.53 -5.51 -18.57
CA ALA A 14 -5.89 -6.03 -18.69
C ALA A 14 -6.94 -5.12 -18.04
N GLY A 15 -6.53 -3.98 -17.45
CA GLY A 15 -7.44 -3.05 -16.81
C GLY A 15 -7.78 -3.42 -15.37
N THR A 16 -7.13 -4.42 -14.81
CA THR A 16 -7.34 -4.83 -13.42
C THR A 16 -6.47 -3.99 -12.49
N LEU A 17 -7.03 -3.59 -11.35
CA LEU A 17 -6.26 -2.89 -10.32
C LEU A 17 -5.61 -3.91 -9.40
N VAL A 18 -4.32 -3.74 -9.12
CA VAL A 18 -3.61 -4.56 -8.15
C VAL A 18 -2.98 -3.67 -7.10
N LEU A 19 -2.91 -4.16 -5.87
CA LEU A 19 -2.32 -3.43 -4.78
C LEU A 19 -0.81 -3.35 -4.96
N ARG A 20 -0.26 -2.17 -4.69
CA ARG A 20 1.18 -2.03 -4.57
C ARG A 20 1.58 -2.38 -3.15
N THR A 21 2.65 -3.15 -3.01
CA THR A 21 3.21 -3.51 -1.72
C THR A 21 4.61 -2.95 -1.61
N GLY A 22 5.13 -2.92 -0.39
CA GLY A 22 6.49 -2.53 -0.13
C GLY A 22 7.27 -3.68 0.47
N ARG A 23 8.56 -3.44 0.66
CA ARG A 23 9.42 -4.39 1.37
C ARG A 23 10.13 -3.62 2.47
N LEU A 24 10.03 -4.15 3.69
CA LEU A 24 10.70 -3.56 4.84
C LEU A 24 12.20 -3.79 4.74
N THR A 25 12.97 -3.05 5.54
CA THR A 25 14.43 -3.22 5.60
C THR A 25 14.81 -4.63 6.03
N SER A 26 13.93 -5.30 6.77
CA SER A 26 14.12 -6.71 7.14
C SER A 26 13.96 -7.68 5.97
N GLY A 27 13.44 -7.22 4.83
CA GLY A 27 13.12 -8.06 3.70
C GLY A 27 11.67 -8.54 3.66
N GLU A 28 10.92 -8.33 4.72
CA GLU A 28 9.51 -8.73 4.78
C GLU A 28 8.66 -7.84 3.88
N ARG A 29 7.70 -8.44 3.17
CA ARG A 29 6.74 -7.69 2.37
C ARG A 29 5.68 -7.09 3.27
N THR A 30 5.21 -5.90 2.92
CA THR A 30 4.20 -5.19 3.68
C THR A 30 3.16 -4.55 2.77
N GLY A 31 1.91 -4.55 3.21
CA GLY A 31 0.90 -3.71 2.62
C GLY A 31 1.14 -2.25 3.00
N LEU A 32 0.64 -1.35 2.16
CA LEU A 32 0.82 0.08 2.34
C LEU A 32 -0.53 0.75 2.49
N ALA A 33 -0.66 1.61 3.48
CA ALA A 33 -1.89 2.36 3.72
C ALA A 33 -1.52 3.78 4.13
N PHE A 34 -2.30 4.74 3.67
CA PHE A 34 -2.04 6.15 3.96
C PHE A 34 -3.29 6.81 4.51
N THR A 35 -3.10 7.75 5.41
CA THR A 35 -4.22 8.46 6.04
C THR A 35 -4.67 9.68 5.25
N SER A 36 -3.85 10.16 4.32
CA SER A 36 -4.17 11.33 3.52
C SER A 36 -3.46 11.27 2.17
N GLU A 37 -3.98 12.07 1.21
CA GLU A 37 -3.32 12.19 -0.08
C GLU A 37 -1.92 12.78 0.05
N ALA A 38 -1.75 13.72 0.98
CA ALA A 38 -0.43 14.32 1.20
C ALA A 38 0.58 13.28 1.68
N ALA A 39 0.18 12.41 2.61
CA ALA A 39 1.06 11.36 3.10
C ALA A 39 1.42 10.37 1.99
N LEU A 40 0.45 10.00 1.17
CA LEU A 40 0.68 9.09 0.05
C LEU A 40 1.63 9.73 -0.97
N ALA A 41 1.38 10.99 -1.32
CA ALA A 41 2.21 11.69 -2.30
C ALA A 41 3.64 11.86 -1.80
N ALA A 42 3.82 12.09 -0.52
CA ALA A 42 5.16 12.27 0.06
C ALA A 42 6.01 11.01 -0.06
N THR A 43 5.38 9.84 -0.06
CA THR A 43 6.09 8.56 -0.16
C THR A 43 6.15 8.04 -1.59
N MET A 44 5.05 8.16 -2.34
CA MET A 44 4.90 7.49 -3.62
C MET A 44 4.78 8.42 -4.81
N GLY A 45 4.78 9.73 -4.58
CA GLY A 45 4.65 10.72 -5.64
C GLY A 45 3.22 11.16 -5.87
N PRO A 46 3.04 12.36 -6.50
CA PRO A 46 1.71 12.98 -6.60
C PRO A 46 0.77 12.31 -7.60
N PHE A 47 1.30 11.43 -8.47
CA PHE A 47 0.49 10.80 -9.51
C PHE A 47 0.17 9.34 -9.20
N GLN A 48 0.46 8.88 -7.99
CA GLN A 48 0.17 7.51 -7.59
C GLN A 48 -1.35 7.31 -7.46
N ARG A 49 -1.87 6.31 -8.16
CA ARG A 49 -3.29 5.94 -8.05
C ARG A 49 -3.53 5.21 -6.74
N TRP A 50 -4.73 5.38 -6.21
CA TRP A 50 -5.10 4.76 -4.94
C TRP A 50 -6.60 4.47 -4.92
N ILE A 51 -6.98 3.54 -4.06
CA ILE A 51 -8.37 3.26 -3.73
C ILE A 51 -8.54 3.38 -2.22
N ARG A 52 -9.77 3.59 -1.78
CA ARG A 52 -10.06 3.75 -0.37
C ARG A 52 -10.55 2.42 0.19
N LEU A 53 -9.88 1.93 1.23
CA LEU A 53 -10.21 0.66 1.88
C LEU A 53 -10.12 0.79 3.38
N ALA A 54 -11.05 0.12 4.11
CA ALA A 54 -10.87 -0.10 5.53
C ALA A 54 -9.82 -1.19 5.75
N GLU A 55 -9.35 -1.34 6.98
CA GLU A 55 -8.26 -2.27 7.27
C GLU A 55 -8.64 -3.72 6.97
N GLU A 56 -9.85 -4.12 7.30
CA GLU A 56 -10.29 -5.50 7.11
C GLU A 56 -10.29 -5.93 5.64
N PRO A 57 -10.97 -5.19 4.73
CA PRO A 57 -10.88 -5.50 3.31
C PRO A 57 -9.45 -5.46 2.77
N LEU A 58 -8.63 -4.54 3.26
CA LEU A 58 -7.23 -4.46 2.85
C LEU A 58 -6.49 -5.74 3.22
N ARG A 59 -6.64 -6.20 4.45
CA ARG A 59 -5.99 -7.44 4.89
C ARG A 59 -6.50 -8.64 4.11
N ASP A 60 -7.79 -8.67 3.80
CA ASP A 60 -8.37 -9.76 3.00
C ASP A 60 -7.74 -9.82 1.61
N MET A 61 -7.44 -8.66 1.02
CA MET A 61 -6.79 -8.62 -0.29
C MET A 61 -5.31 -9.00 -0.21
N LEU A 62 -4.67 -8.78 0.92
CA LEU A 62 -3.25 -9.09 1.10
C LEU A 62 -2.99 -10.54 1.45
N THR A 63 -3.94 -11.21 2.07
CA THR A 63 -3.79 -12.59 2.52
C THR A 63 -3.40 -13.55 1.40
N PRO A 64 -4.06 -13.53 0.22
CA PRO A 64 -3.66 -14.43 -0.88
C PRO A 64 -2.24 -14.17 -1.38
N LEU A 65 -1.69 -12.98 -1.12
CA LEU A 65 -0.33 -12.62 -1.53
C LEU A 65 0.71 -13.03 -0.49
N GLY A 66 0.27 -13.60 0.63
CA GLY A 66 1.17 -13.96 1.71
C GLY A 66 1.67 -12.78 2.51
N VAL A 67 1.01 -11.62 2.41
CA VAL A 67 1.41 -10.40 3.09
C VAL A 67 0.60 -10.24 4.36
N ARG A 68 1.27 -10.24 5.51
CA ARG A 68 0.62 -10.19 6.81
C ARG A 68 0.75 -8.86 7.52
N CYS A 69 1.68 -8.03 7.06
CA CYS A 69 2.01 -6.76 7.70
C CYS A 69 1.41 -5.62 6.89
N VAL A 70 0.91 -4.60 7.58
CA VAL A 70 0.47 -3.36 6.96
C VAL A 70 1.15 -2.20 7.67
N ARG A 71 1.79 -1.32 6.90
CA ARG A 71 2.37 -0.08 7.43
C ARG A 71 1.49 1.09 7.08
N ILE A 72 1.18 1.88 8.08
CA ILE A 72 0.35 3.07 7.92
C ILE A 72 1.27 4.28 7.87
N ASP A 73 1.13 5.08 6.81
CA ASP A 73 1.97 6.26 6.53
C ASP A 73 3.46 5.94 6.59
N PRO A 74 3.93 4.90 5.85
CA PRO A 74 5.35 4.53 5.88
C PRO A 74 6.21 5.61 5.25
N ARG A 75 7.45 5.73 5.74
CA ARG A 75 8.44 6.66 5.21
C ARG A 75 9.51 5.85 4.49
N PRO A 76 9.76 6.14 3.19
CA PRO A 76 10.70 5.33 2.42
C PRO A 76 12.10 5.24 3.04
N ALA A 77 12.58 6.37 3.58
CA ALA A 77 13.95 6.42 4.08
C ALA A 77 14.16 5.64 5.36
N SER A 78 13.11 5.39 6.14
CA SER A 78 13.24 4.76 7.45
C SER A 78 12.61 3.38 7.54
N GLU A 79 11.68 3.06 6.65
CA GLU A 79 10.90 1.83 6.80
C GLU A 79 10.92 0.93 5.58
N LEU A 80 11.05 1.48 4.39
CA LEU A 80 10.93 0.72 3.16
C LEU A 80 12.26 0.66 2.42
N SER A 81 12.63 -0.54 1.97
CA SER A 81 13.80 -0.70 1.13
C SER A 81 13.46 -0.58 -0.35
N GLN A 82 12.22 -0.94 -0.72
CA GLN A 82 11.74 -0.79 -2.09
C GLN A 82 10.22 -0.90 -2.12
N LEU A 83 9.62 -0.37 -3.20
CA LEU A 83 8.19 -0.47 -3.45
C LEU A 83 7.96 -1.44 -4.60
N ARG A 84 6.89 -2.25 -4.47
CA ARG A 84 6.52 -3.23 -5.49
C ARG A 84 5.02 -3.25 -5.70
N ALA A 85 4.61 -3.59 -6.92
CA ALA A 85 3.23 -3.96 -7.19
C ALA A 85 3.03 -5.42 -6.80
N ALA A 86 1.89 -5.71 -6.20
CA ALA A 86 1.52 -7.07 -5.85
C ALA A 86 1.14 -7.87 -7.10
#